data_cebbcadb44c18ebc15c89d71e67156f2
#
_entry.id   cebbcadb44c18ebc15c89d71e67156f2
#
_cell.length_a   1.000
_cell.length_b   1.000
_cell.length_c   1.000
_cell.angle_alpha   90.00
_cell.angle_beta   90.00
_cell.angle_gamma   90.00
#
_symmetry.space_group_name_H-M   'P 1'
#
loop_
_entity.id
_entity.type
_entity.pdbx_description
1 polymer ?
#
loop_
_entity_poly.entity_id
_entity_poly.type
_entity_poly.pdbx_seq_one_letter_code
_entity_poly.pdbx_strand_id
1 'polypeptide(L)'
;MSSKDKNPNSYVYSFRFACLIIIVFIFLIAPAGAANLEAFNNSCVNCHKSLSPFTDEQIRFNDIRSNHTDRNISCSLECHEDIIRKKASDNFQQWSDSGHSSYFVTCDACHGGNPDVNTEAGAHSSMRNITNPESPIYYKNIPETCGKCHSTELEHFKNTMHYQRLSAEKRAPSCVNCHQPHSFKVLKASEITSLCSVCHNQKDQIASADVPRDAKSALEKADELKEDIRLAENSISEAKAKGKDITSARNDLDKAKSVLNEVPSLWHSFDLKDFDNQIQIGIDSANRAQGKISEAEQTVPSVPGIGIVLVMGIFTILYLIRKWKR
;
A
#
# COMPACT_ATOMS: atom_id res chain seq x y z
N MET A 1 -32.37 50.81 -32.43
CA MET A 1 -32.82 49.44 -32.05
C MET A 1 -32.06 48.45 -32.90
N SER A 2 -31.06 47.82 -32.36
CA SER A 2 -30.31 46.78 -33.09
C SER A 2 -30.43 45.48 -32.26
N SER A 3 -31.17 44.56 -32.77
CA SER A 3 -31.36 43.18 -32.25
C SER A 3 -30.09 42.41 -32.54
N LYS A 4 -29.40 41.92 -31.49
CA LYS A 4 -28.30 40.97 -31.60
C LYS A 4 -28.95 39.58 -31.65
N ASP A 5 -28.96 38.96 -32.83
CA ASP A 5 -29.30 37.56 -33.01
C ASP A 5 -28.29 36.69 -32.29
N LYS A 6 -28.75 36.00 -31.23
CA LYS A 6 -27.99 34.93 -30.57
C LYS A 6 -28.13 33.67 -31.33
N ASN A 7 -27.07 33.20 -31.96
CA ASN A 7 -26.99 31.94 -32.69
C ASN A 7 -27.31 30.73 -31.78
N PRO A 8 -28.41 30.01 -31.96
CA PRO A 8 -28.82 28.89 -31.08
C PRO A 8 -27.87 27.68 -31.14
N ASN A 9 -26.97 27.61 -32.12
CA ASN A 9 -26.08 26.45 -32.29
C ASN A 9 -24.91 26.42 -31.31
N SER A 10 -24.58 27.53 -30.61
CA SER A 10 -23.47 27.53 -29.67
C SER A 10 -23.72 26.71 -28.39
N TYR A 11 -24.97 26.60 -27.96
CA TYR A 11 -25.33 25.81 -26.77
C TYR A 11 -25.33 24.30 -27.01
N VAL A 12 -25.62 23.87 -28.23
CA VAL A 12 -25.63 22.44 -28.60
C VAL A 12 -24.21 21.87 -28.67
N TYR A 13 -23.22 22.66 -29.11
CA TYR A 13 -21.81 22.23 -29.10
C TYR A 13 -21.24 22.19 -27.71
N SER A 14 -21.55 23.15 -26.83
CA SER A 14 -21.09 23.14 -25.43
C SER A 14 -21.65 21.94 -24.65
N PHE A 15 -22.92 21.59 -24.88
CA PHE A 15 -23.55 20.46 -24.18
C PHE A 15 -22.98 19.11 -24.65
N ARG A 16 -22.71 18.95 -25.95
CA ARG A 16 -22.09 17.74 -26.51
C ARG A 16 -20.66 17.56 -26.04
N PHE A 17 -19.90 18.64 -25.91
CA PHE A 17 -18.51 18.59 -25.41
C PHE A 17 -18.46 18.27 -23.90
N ALA A 18 -19.37 18.81 -23.10
CA ALA A 18 -19.49 18.47 -21.68
C ALA A 18 -19.90 17.02 -21.45
N CYS A 19 -20.85 16.47 -22.25
CA CYS A 19 -21.24 15.07 -22.17
C CYS A 19 -20.10 14.13 -22.59
N LEU A 20 -19.27 14.49 -23.57
CA LEU A 20 -18.13 13.70 -24.02
C LEU A 20 -17.03 13.65 -22.95
N ILE A 21 -16.78 14.75 -22.26
CA ILE A 21 -15.82 14.80 -21.13
C ILE A 21 -16.31 13.95 -19.96
N ILE A 22 -17.60 13.98 -19.64
CA ILE A 22 -18.17 13.17 -18.55
C ILE A 22 -18.10 11.68 -18.90
N ILE A 23 -18.34 11.29 -20.14
CA ILE A 23 -18.24 9.89 -20.58
C ILE A 23 -16.78 9.41 -20.52
N VAL A 24 -15.82 10.23 -20.92
CA VAL A 24 -14.38 9.89 -20.82
C VAL A 24 -13.94 9.78 -19.35
N PHE A 25 -14.46 10.61 -18.44
CA PHE A 25 -14.15 10.49 -17.02
C PHE A 25 -14.77 9.26 -16.35
N ILE A 26 -15.95 8.80 -16.80
CA ILE A 26 -16.57 7.56 -16.27
C ILE A 26 -15.78 6.32 -16.68
N PHE A 27 -15.12 6.32 -17.85
CA PHE A 27 -14.26 5.21 -18.29
C PHE A 27 -12.87 5.19 -17.65
N LEU A 28 -12.45 6.30 -16.96
CA LEU A 28 -11.15 6.35 -16.26
C LEU A 28 -11.21 5.95 -14.80
N ILE A 29 -12.41 5.73 -14.25
CA ILE A 29 -12.59 5.12 -12.92
C ILE A 29 -12.87 3.63 -13.15
N ALA A 30 -11.91 2.92 -13.72
CA ALA A 30 -11.89 1.48 -13.57
C ALA A 30 -11.64 1.18 -12.10
N PRO A 31 -12.49 0.37 -11.44
CA PRO A 31 -12.20 -0.07 -10.09
C PRO A 31 -10.85 -0.78 -10.14
N ALA A 32 -9.93 -0.38 -9.24
CA ALA A 32 -8.65 -1.05 -9.09
C ALA A 32 -8.91 -2.55 -8.85
N GLY A 33 -8.63 -3.32 -9.90
CA GLY A 33 -8.30 -4.70 -9.99
C GLY A 33 -8.99 -5.72 -9.07
N ALA A 34 -10.14 -6.22 -9.47
CA ALA A 34 -10.30 -7.67 -9.39
C ALA A 34 -9.40 -8.24 -10.50
N ALA A 35 -8.35 -9.00 -10.16
CA ALA A 35 -7.56 -9.71 -11.14
C ALA A 35 -8.53 -10.50 -12.02
N ASN A 36 -8.38 -10.41 -13.34
CA ASN A 36 -9.25 -11.16 -14.24
C ASN A 36 -8.89 -12.64 -14.12
N LEU A 37 -9.56 -13.34 -13.21
CA LEU A 37 -9.32 -14.74 -12.85
C LEU A 37 -9.52 -15.70 -14.06
N GLU A 38 -10.09 -15.22 -15.16
CA GLU A 38 -10.21 -15.99 -16.41
C GLU A 38 -8.88 -16.07 -17.17
N ALA A 39 -7.89 -15.24 -16.83
CA ALA A 39 -6.59 -15.22 -17.50
C ALA A 39 -5.61 -16.30 -16.98
N PHE A 40 -5.94 -17.03 -15.92
CA PHE A 40 -5.06 -18.05 -15.38
C PHE A 40 -5.20 -19.38 -16.13
N ASN A 41 -4.14 -19.77 -16.84
CA ASN A 41 -3.99 -21.15 -17.33
C ASN A 41 -3.34 -22.02 -16.24
N ASN A 42 -4.05 -22.22 -15.14
CA ASN A 42 -3.55 -22.92 -13.95
C ASN A 42 -4.68 -23.76 -13.33
N SER A 43 -4.50 -25.07 -13.23
CA SER A 43 -5.53 -25.99 -12.73
C SER A 43 -5.86 -25.77 -11.26
N CYS A 44 -4.89 -25.34 -10.44
CA CYS A 44 -5.12 -25.03 -9.03
C CYS A 44 -6.15 -23.91 -8.91
N VAL A 45 -5.94 -22.79 -9.64
CA VAL A 45 -6.84 -21.63 -9.63
C VAL A 45 -8.23 -22.02 -10.15
N ASN A 46 -8.30 -22.74 -11.27
CA ASN A 46 -9.57 -23.10 -11.90
C ASN A 46 -10.41 -24.03 -11.04
N CYS A 47 -9.79 -25.01 -10.38
CA CYS A 47 -10.46 -25.94 -9.49
C CYS A 47 -10.87 -25.26 -8.18
N HIS A 48 -9.93 -24.59 -7.50
CA HIS A 48 -10.19 -23.94 -6.21
C HIS A 48 -11.17 -22.78 -6.30
N LYS A 49 -11.22 -22.06 -7.43
CA LYS A 49 -12.26 -21.06 -7.70
C LYS A 49 -13.68 -21.65 -7.61
N SER A 50 -13.87 -22.88 -8.10
CA SER A 50 -15.17 -23.54 -8.05
C SER A 50 -15.51 -24.12 -6.67
N LEU A 51 -14.48 -24.42 -5.87
CA LEU A 51 -14.62 -24.98 -4.52
C LEU A 51 -14.73 -23.89 -3.44
N SER A 52 -14.49 -22.63 -3.79
CA SER A 52 -14.59 -21.49 -2.88
C SER A 52 -15.88 -20.69 -3.12
N PRO A 53 -17.02 -21.19 -2.72
CA PRO A 53 -18.21 -20.35 -2.71
C PRO A 53 -18.23 -19.59 -1.39
N PHE A 54 -18.49 -18.30 -1.45
CA PHE A 54 -19.21 -17.61 -0.40
C PHE A 54 -20.63 -18.20 -0.40
N THR A 55 -20.76 -19.43 0.08
CA THR A 55 -22.03 -20.11 0.20
C THR A 55 -22.66 -19.74 1.54
N ASP A 56 -23.95 -20.08 1.66
CA ASP A 56 -24.74 -20.04 2.90
C ASP A 56 -24.00 -20.66 4.10
N GLU A 57 -23.03 -21.56 3.84
CA GLU A 57 -22.18 -22.17 4.87
C GLU A 57 -21.20 -21.20 5.52
N GLN A 58 -20.67 -20.21 4.80
CA GLN A 58 -19.77 -19.22 5.39
C GLN A 58 -20.52 -18.18 6.22
N ILE A 59 -21.72 -17.81 5.77
CA ILE A 59 -22.64 -16.97 6.56
C ILE A 59 -22.95 -17.73 7.84
N ARG A 60 -23.32 -19.00 7.74
CA ARG A 60 -23.61 -19.86 8.88
C ARG A 60 -22.40 -20.04 9.82
N PHE A 61 -21.18 -20.15 9.29
CA PHE A 61 -19.97 -20.21 10.10
C PHE A 61 -19.74 -18.90 10.89
N ASN A 62 -19.93 -17.76 10.25
CA ASN A 62 -19.78 -16.45 10.90
C ASN A 62 -20.83 -16.27 11.99
N ASP A 63 -22.06 -16.72 11.76
CA ASP A 63 -23.15 -16.68 12.75
C ASP A 63 -22.84 -17.59 13.95
N ILE A 64 -22.33 -18.81 13.70
CA ILE A 64 -21.91 -19.73 14.76
C ILE A 64 -20.75 -19.13 15.57
N ARG A 65 -19.78 -18.52 14.90
CA ARG A 65 -18.63 -17.87 15.55
C ARG A 65 -19.06 -16.71 16.44
N SER A 66 -19.95 -15.87 15.95
CA SER A 66 -20.51 -14.75 16.74
C SER A 66 -21.25 -15.27 17.97
N ASN A 67 -22.12 -16.25 17.80
CA ASN A 67 -22.85 -16.87 18.90
C ASN A 67 -21.94 -17.52 19.96
N HIS A 68 -20.79 -18.11 19.57
CA HIS A 68 -19.82 -18.67 20.51
C HIS A 68 -19.06 -17.58 21.26
N THR A 69 -18.68 -16.49 20.57
CA THR A 69 -18.03 -15.33 21.19
C THR A 69 -18.91 -14.68 22.22
N ASP A 70 -20.20 -14.49 21.90
CA ASP A 70 -21.19 -13.89 22.80
C ASP A 70 -21.46 -14.73 24.05
N ARG A 71 -21.23 -16.05 23.96
CA ARG A 71 -21.44 -16.99 25.07
C ARG A 71 -20.15 -17.40 25.79
N ASN A 72 -19.01 -16.78 25.48
CA ASN A 72 -17.69 -17.15 26.02
C ASN A 72 -17.35 -18.65 25.88
N ILE A 73 -17.80 -19.29 24.81
CA ILE A 73 -17.49 -20.72 24.53
C ILE A 73 -16.17 -20.77 23.79
N SER A 74 -15.18 -21.43 24.38
CA SER A 74 -13.87 -21.65 23.74
C SER A 74 -13.96 -22.68 22.61
N CYS A 75 -13.27 -22.43 21.50
CA CYS A 75 -13.16 -23.41 20.42
C CYS A 75 -12.32 -24.61 20.87
N SER A 76 -12.86 -25.83 20.74
CA SER A 76 -12.11 -27.08 20.90
C SER A 76 -12.01 -27.82 19.55
N LEU A 77 -10.89 -28.51 19.34
CA LEU A 77 -10.67 -29.31 18.12
C LEU A 77 -11.72 -30.41 17.95
N GLU A 78 -12.19 -31.00 19.07
CA GLU A 78 -13.16 -32.09 19.05
C GLU A 78 -14.54 -31.70 18.52
N CYS A 79 -14.95 -30.45 18.80
CA CYS A 79 -16.26 -29.94 18.33
C CYS A 79 -16.18 -29.26 16.95
N HIS A 80 -14.98 -28.93 16.45
CA HIS A 80 -14.82 -28.00 15.34
C HIS A 80 -13.95 -28.53 14.18
N GLU A 81 -13.67 -29.83 14.13
CA GLU A 81 -12.85 -30.42 13.04
C GLU A 81 -13.43 -30.07 11.66
N ASP A 82 -14.75 -30.22 11.49
CA ASP A 82 -15.43 -29.89 10.24
C ASP A 82 -15.39 -28.39 9.93
N ILE A 83 -15.43 -27.54 10.96
CA ILE A 83 -15.38 -26.09 10.80
C ILE A 83 -13.95 -25.63 10.44
N ILE A 84 -12.93 -26.28 10.99
CA ILE A 84 -11.53 -26.02 10.64
C ILE A 84 -11.26 -26.40 9.18
N ARG A 85 -11.81 -27.51 8.70
CA ARG A 85 -11.78 -27.89 7.27
C ARG A 85 -12.49 -26.86 6.40
N LYS A 86 -13.64 -26.34 6.83
CA LYS A 86 -14.41 -25.30 6.11
C LYS A 86 -13.72 -23.93 6.11
N LYS A 87 -12.96 -23.58 7.15
CA LYS A 87 -12.14 -22.37 7.17
C LYS A 87 -11.06 -22.36 6.08
N ALA A 88 -10.60 -23.54 5.65
CA ALA A 88 -9.68 -23.66 4.53
C ALA A 88 -10.32 -23.26 3.19
N SER A 89 -11.65 -23.29 3.06
CA SER A 89 -12.35 -22.88 1.83
C SER A 89 -12.23 -21.39 1.53
N ASP A 90 -11.96 -20.56 2.55
CA ASP A 90 -11.80 -19.10 2.42
C ASP A 90 -10.42 -18.69 1.86
N ASN A 91 -9.48 -19.61 1.81
CA ASN A 91 -8.12 -19.35 1.37
C ASN A 91 -8.04 -18.89 -0.08
N PHE A 92 -8.92 -19.40 -0.93
CA PHE A 92 -8.98 -18.97 -2.34
C PHE A 92 -9.39 -17.50 -2.46
N GLN A 93 -10.42 -17.07 -1.73
CA GLN A 93 -10.88 -15.68 -1.77
C GLN A 93 -9.82 -14.74 -1.18
N GLN A 94 -9.19 -15.12 -0.06
CA GLN A 94 -8.12 -14.33 0.54
C GLN A 94 -6.95 -14.14 -0.44
N TRP A 95 -6.56 -15.21 -1.14
CA TRP A 95 -5.54 -15.14 -2.18
C TRP A 95 -6.01 -14.29 -3.37
N SER A 96 -7.23 -14.48 -3.84
CA SER A 96 -7.81 -13.73 -4.97
C SER A 96 -7.81 -12.22 -4.73
N ASP A 97 -8.03 -11.81 -3.49
CA ASP A 97 -8.03 -10.40 -3.07
C ASP A 97 -6.63 -9.88 -2.75
N SER A 98 -5.60 -10.74 -2.77
CA SER A 98 -4.23 -10.38 -2.42
C SER A 98 -3.45 -9.80 -3.59
N GLY A 99 -2.34 -9.11 -3.27
CA GLY A 99 -1.37 -8.67 -4.27
C GLY A 99 -0.77 -9.82 -5.07
N HIS A 100 -0.59 -11.01 -4.48
CA HIS A 100 -0.06 -12.18 -5.17
C HIS A 100 -0.92 -12.59 -6.37
N SER A 101 -2.24 -12.59 -6.22
CA SER A 101 -3.16 -12.84 -7.34
C SER A 101 -2.99 -11.82 -8.45
N SER A 102 -2.85 -10.54 -8.10
CA SER A 102 -2.65 -9.45 -9.07
C SER A 102 -1.35 -9.57 -9.87
N TYR A 103 -0.33 -10.22 -9.29
CA TYR A 103 0.96 -10.50 -9.92
C TYR A 103 1.08 -11.94 -10.44
N PHE A 104 -0.02 -12.68 -10.57
CA PHE A 104 -0.07 -14.04 -11.10
C PHE A 104 0.77 -15.07 -10.31
N VAL A 105 0.99 -14.83 -9.03
CA VAL A 105 1.60 -15.82 -8.11
C VAL A 105 0.52 -16.77 -7.65
N THR A 106 0.54 -17.99 -8.17
CA THR A 106 -0.50 -19.00 -7.98
C THR A 106 -0.17 -19.97 -6.83
N CYS A 107 -1.11 -20.86 -6.50
CA CYS A 107 -1.03 -21.74 -5.34
C CYS A 107 0.21 -22.64 -5.35
N ASP A 108 0.56 -23.16 -6.52
CA ASP A 108 1.70 -24.05 -6.74
C ASP A 108 3.05 -23.39 -6.45
N ALA A 109 3.18 -22.08 -6.60
CA ALA A 109 4.41 -21.34 -6.29
C ALA A 109 4.85 -21.51 -4.82
N CYS A 110 3.87 -21.67 -3.91
CA CYS A 110 4.10 -21.86 -2.48
C CYS A 110 3.88 -23.28 -2.03
N HIS A 111 2.81 -23.93 -2.51
CA HIS A 111 2.39 -25.27 -2.05
C HIS A 111 3.05 -26.41 -2.83
N GLY A 112 3.63 -26.16 -3.98
CA GLY A 112 3.99 -27.18 -4.95
C GLY A 112 2.74 -27.74 -5.65
N GLY A 113 2.85 -28.93 -6.21
CA GLY A 113 1.80 -29.50 -7.02
C GLY A 113 2.09 -29.35 -8.51
N ASN A 114 1.16 -29.80 -9.35
CA ASN A 114 1.27 -29.71 -10.79
C ASN A 114 0.10 -28.90 -11.37
N PRO A 115 0.30 -27.61 -11.72
CA PRO A 115 -0.75 -26.75 -12.20
C PRO A 115 -1.26 -27.08 -13.61
N ASP A 116 -0.56 -27.94 -14.34
CA ASP A 116 -0.92 -28.32 -15.73
C ASP A 116 -1.87 -29.53 -15.79
N VAL A 117 -2.13 -30.18 -14.64
CA VAL A 117 -2.96 -31.39 -14.57
C VAL A 117 -4.32 -31.06 -13.96
N ASN A 118 -5.40 -31.41 -14.66
CA ASN A 118 -6.79 -31.10 -14.29
C ASN A 118 -7.47 -32.18 -13.41
N THR A 119 -6.73 -33.15 -12.87
CA THR A 119 -7.26 -34.11 -11.91
C THR A 119 -6.74 -33.84 -10.52
N GLU A 120 -7.57 -34.00 -9.50
CA GLU A 120 -7.19 -33.77 -8.10
C GLU A 120 -5.91 -34.52 -7.72
N ALA A 121 -5.89 -35.84 -7.96
CA ALA A 121 -4.74 -36.67 -7.63
C ALA A 121 -3.46 -36.26 -8.36
N GLY A 122 -3.56 -35.87 -9.63
CA GLY A 122 -2.41 -35.42 -10.42
C GLY A 122 -1.92 -34.04 -9.99
N ALA A 123 -2.82 -33.10 -9.81
CA ALA A 123 -2.49 -31.73 -9.37
C ALA A 123 -1.82 -31.74 -7.99
N HIS A 124 -2.25 -32.61 -7.07
CA HIS A 124 -1.70 -32.69 -5.71
C HIS A 124 -0.56 -33.70 -5.55
N SER A 125 -0.14 -34.39 -6.61
CA SER A 125 0.79 -35.56 -6.52
C SER A 125 2.14 -35.21 -5.87
N SER A 126 2.64 -34.01 -6.01
CA SER A 126 3.91 -33.54 -5.42
C SER A 126 3.74 -32.64 -4.20
N MET A 127 2.51 -32.34 -3.79
CA MET A 127 2.25 -31.55 -2.60
C MET A 127 2.57 -32.33 -1.33
N ARG A 128 3.17 -31.63 -0.36
CA ARG A 128 3.50 -32.18 0.95
C ARG A 128 2.73 -31.47 2.04
N ASN A 129 2.33 -32.25 3.05
CA ASN A 129 1.65 -31.70 4.23
C ASN A 129 2.55 -30.67 4.94
N ILE A 130 1.94 -29.68 5.57
CA ILE A 130 2.60 -28.62 6.35
C ILE A 130 3.50 -29.19 7.48
N THR A 131 3.24 -30.41 7.95
CA THR A 131 4.07 -31.09 8.97
C THR A 131 5.29 -31.81 8.39
N ASN A 132 5.36 -31.98 7.07
CA ASN A 132 6.50 -32.61 6.42
C ASN A 132 7.67 -31.64 6.32
N PRO A 133 8.88 -31.97 6.85
CA PRO A 133 10.05 -31.08 6.80
C PRO A 133 10.52 -30.73 5.39
N GLU A 134 10.15 -31.51 4.37
CA GLU A 134 10.48 -31.22 2.97
C GLU A 134 9.41 -30.35 2.28
N SER A 135 8.30 -30.04 2.96
CA SER A 135 7.26 -29.18 2.41
C SER A 135 7.77 -27.74 2.26
N PRO A 136 7.52 -27.07 1.13
CA PRO A 136 7.83 -25.65 1.00
C PRO A 136 7.14 -24.76 2.05
N ILE A 137 5.98 -25.21 2.54
CA ILE A 137 5.18 -24.51 3.56
C ILE A 137 5.39 -25.09 4.98
N TYR A 138 6.40 -25.94 5.16
CA TYR A 138 6.85 -26.29 6.51
C TYR A 138 7.41 -25.04 7.21
N TYR A 139 7.09 -24.86 8.49
CA TYR A 139 7.33 -23.58 9.18
C TYR A 139 8.76 -23.05 9.07
N LYS A 140 9.77 -23.93 9.00
CA LYS A 140 11.20 -23.53 8.81
C LYS A 140 11.52 -23.17 7.36
N ASN A 141 10.78 -23.69 6.39
CA ASN A 141 11.04 -23.49 4.97
C ASN A 141 10.28 -22.28 4.41
N ILE A 142 9.29 -21.77 5.14
CA ILE A 142 8.49 -20.61 4.71
C ILE A 142 9.36 -19.41 4.32
N PRO A 143 10.38 -18.99 5.10
CA PRO A 143 11.22 -17.87 4.70
C PRO A 143 11.90 -18.08 3.35
N GLU A 144 12.45 -19.27 3.12
CA GLU A 144 13.11 -19.60 1.84
C GLU A 144 12.10 -19.67 0.68
N THR A 145 10.88 -20.11 0.96
CA THR A 145 9.81 -20.15 -0.05
C THR A 145 9.39 -18.75 -0.46
N CYS A 146 9.19 -17.83 0.50
CA CYS A 146 8.88 -16.43 0.23
C CYS A 146 10.08 -15.72 -0.43
N GLY A 147 11.27 -16.00 0.04
CA GLY A 147 12.52 -15.39 -0.42
C GLY A 147 12.91 -15.70 -1.87
N LYS A 148 12.24 -16.65 -2.54
CA LYS A 148 12.43 -16.86 -3.99
C LYS A 148 12.10 -15.60 -4.81
N CYS A 149 11.17 -14.79 -4.32
CA CYS A 149 10.79 -13.51 -4.91
C CYS A 149 11.14 -12.32 -3.99
N HIS A 150 10.97 -12.47 -2.67
CA HIS A 150 11.25 -11.48 -1.64
C HIS A 150 12.67 -11.68 -1.06
N SER A 151 13.68 -11.67 -1.95
CA SER A 151 15.07 -12.01 -1.58
C SER A 151 15.69 -10.98 -0.62
N THR A 152 15.37 -9.70 -0.79
CA THR A 152 15.91 -8.62 0.04
C THR A 152 15.34 -8.68 1.46
N GLU A 153 14.04 -8.89 1.60
CA GLU A 153 13.38 -9.08 2.89
C GLU A 153 13.91 -10.33 3.60
N LEU A 154 14.14 -11.42 2.86
CA LEU A 154 14.74 -12.64 3.40
C LEU A 154 16.17 -12.40 3.90
N GLU A 155 16.98 -11.68 3.16
CA GLU A 155 18.36 -11.35 3.55
C GLU A 155 18.38 -10.57 4.88
N HIS A 156 17.55 -9.53 5.00
CA HIS A 156 17.42 -8.78 6.24
C HIS A 156 16.91 -9.67 7.37
N PHE A 157 15.86 -10.48 7.13
CA PHE A 157 15.29 -11.36 8.12
C PHE A 157 16.28 -12.41 8.65
N LYS A 158 17.15 -12.98 7.77
CA LYS A 158 18.16 -13.97 8.15
C LYS A 158 19.14 -13.47 9.21
N ASN A 159 19.38 -12.18 9.28
CA ASN A 159 20.28 -11.56 10.26
C ASN A 159 19.61 -11.31 11.63
N THR A 160 18.32 -11.64 11.78
CA THR A 160 17.54 -11.36 12.99
C THR A 160 17.55 -12.50 13.99
N MET A 161 17.30 -12.15 15.27
CA MET A 161 17.04 -13.16 16.30
C MET A 161 15.77 -13.98 16.02
N HIS A 162 14.77 -13.40 15.31
CA HIS A 162 13.58 -14.14 14.88
C HIS A 162 13.95 -15.32 13.98
N TYR A 163 14.77 -15.09 12.95
CA TYR A 163 15.20 -16.16 12.05
C TYR A 163 16.10 -17.19 12.75
N GLN A 164 17.04 -16.76 13.59
CA GLN A 164 17.91 -17.66 14.34
C GLN A 164 17.11 -18.60 15.26
N ARG A 165 16.11 -18.08 15.96
CA ARG A 165 15.21 -18.87 16.79
C ARG A 165 14.31 -19.78 15.97
N LEU A 166 13.76 -19.29 14.85
CA LEU A 166 12.96 -20.09 13.93
C LEU A 166 13.74 -21.29 13.42
N SER A 167 15.01 -21.13 13.09
CA SER A 167 15.89 -22.18 12.59
C SER A 167 16.26 -23.21 13.67
N ALA A 168 16.46 -22.75 14.92
CA ALA A 168 16.88 -23.59 16.05
C ALA A 168 15.69 -24.16 16.84
N GLU A 169 14.69 -23.34 17.13
CA GLU A 169 13.57 -23.65 18.00
C GLU A 169 12.24 -23.34 17.30
N LYS A 170 11.18 -24.01 17.57
CA LYS A 170 9.86 -23.79 16.97
C LYS A 170 9.17 -22.46 17.42
N ARG A 171 9.77 -21.69 18.33
CA ARG A 171 9.14 -20.54 19.02
C ARG A 171 9.50 -19.19 18.46
N ALA A 172 9.48 -19.02 17.15
CA ALA A 172 9.70 -17.73 16.55
C ALA A 172 8.75 -17.51 15.37
N PRO A 173 8.39 -16.27 15.05
CA PRO A 173 7.53 -16.00 13.91
C PRO A 173 8.27 -16.29 12.60
N SER A 174 7.53 -16.83 11.64
CA SER A 174 7.89 -16.83 10.23
C SER A 174 7.09 -15.75 9.49
N CYS A 175 7.31 -15.60 8.19
CA CYS A 175 6.64 -14.58 7.37
C CYS A 175 5.12 -14.59 7.55
N VAL A 176 4.49 -15.76 7.56
CA VAL A 176 3.02 -15.91 7.64
C VAL A 176 2.43 -15.58 9.01
N ASN A 177 3.24 -15.45 10.04
CA ASN A 177 2.75 -15.02 11.35
C ASN A 177 2.43 -13.52 11.35
N CYS A 178 3.18 -12.74 10.57
CA CYS A 178 2.95 -11.32 10.42
C CYS A 178 2.06 -11.01 9.20
N HIS A 179 2.27 -11.66 8.07
CA HIS A 179 1.58 -11.35 6.84
C HIS A 179 0.28 -12.14 6.60
N GLN A 180 -0.10 -13.02 7.48
CA GLN A 180 -1.25 -13.91 7.34
C GLN A 180 -1.24 -14.71 6.02
N PRO A 181 -1.29 -16.03 6.06
CA PRO A 181 -1.30 -16.85 4.85
C PRO A 181 -2.50 -16.52 3.97
N HIS A 182 -2.34 -16.58 2.67
CA HIS A 182 -3.30 -16.32 1.61
C HIS A 182 -3.72 -14.85 1.44
N SER A 183 -4.04 -14.11 2.51
CA SER A 183 -4.35 -12.67 2.40
C SER A 183 -3.10 -11.79 2.21
N PHE A 184 -1.94 -12.27 2.66
CA PHE A 184 -0.64 -11.58 2.57
C PHE A 184 -0.72 -10.08 2.93
N LYS A 185 -1.45 -9.82 4.01
CA LYS A 185 -1.75 -8.47 4.45
C LYS A 185 -0.49 -7.73 4.89
N VAL A 186 -0.32 -6.51 4.40
CA VAL A 186 0.66 -5.57 4.95
C VAL A 186 0.09 -4.96 6.22
N LEU A 187 0.81 -5.12 7.32
CA LEU A 187 0.39 -4.64 8.64
C LEU A 187 0.47 -3.11 8.71
N LYS A 188 -0.54 -2.53 9.36
CA LYS A 188 -0.57 -1.09 9.70
C LYS A 188 0.06 -0.88 11.08
N ALA A 189 0.55 0.34 11.35
CA ALA A 189 1.07 0.72 12.65
C ALA A 189 0.08 0.42 13.80
N SER A 190 -1.22 0.58 13.58
CA SER A 190 -2.27 0.29 14.57
C SER A 190 -2.39 -1.20 14.93
N GLU A 191 -1.93 -2.11 14.08
CA GLU A 191 -2.07 -3.56 14.24
C GLU A 191 -0.82 -4.21 14.85
N ILE A 192 0.35 -3.55 14.68
CA ILE A 192 1.64 -4.12 15.05
C ILE A 192 1.78 -4.35 16.55
N THR A 193 1.20 -3.47 17.37
CA THR A 193 1.28 -3.59 18.84
C THR A 193 0.68 -4.90 19.32
N SER A 194 -0.52 -5.25 18.89
CA SER A 194 -1.19 -6.48 19.30
C SER A 194 -0.43 -7.72 18.82
N LEU A 195 0.11 -7.68 17.61
CA LEU A 195 0.88 -8.78 17.04
C LEU A 195 2.18 -9.01 17.83
N CYS A 196 2.99 -8.00 18.04
CA CYS A 196 4.27 -8.11 18.74
C CYS A 196 4.06 -8.51 20.22
N SER A 197 2.99 -8.03 20.86
CA SER A 197 2.69 -8.32 22.27
C SER A 197 2.38 -9.79 22.55
N VAL A 198 2.12 -10.61 21.53
CA VAL A 198 1.96 -12.07 21.72
C VAL A 198 3.20 -12.69 22.36
N CYS A 199 4.40 -12.20 22.03
CA CYS A 199 5.67 -12.70 22.56
C CYS A 199 6.44 -11.63 23.35
N HIS A 200 6.35 -10.36 22.97
CA HIS A 200 7.02 -9.23 23.63
C HIS A 200 6.12 -8.64 24.70
N ASN A 201 6.06 -9.31 25.85
CA ASN A 201 5.24 -8.91 26.99
C ASN A 201 5.95 -9.22 28.31
N GLN A 202 5.45 -8.66 29.41
CA GLN A 202 6.05 -8.83 30.74
C GLN A 202 5.95 -10.26 31.27
N LYS A 203 4.97 -11.05 30.82
CA LYS A 203 4.74 -12.42 31.31
C LYS A 203 5.76 -13.39 30.73
N ASP A 204 6.00 -13.33 29.42
CA ASP A 204 6.83 -14.31 28.72
C ASP A 204 8.32 -13.97 28.77
N GLN A 205 8.68 -12.70 29.00
CA GLN A 205 10.04 -12.18 29.14
C GLN A 205 11.03 -12.61 28.04
N ILE A 206 10.50 -12.89 26.83
CA ILE A 206 11.28 -13.34 25.68
C ILE A 206 12.15 -12.19 25.15
N ALA A 207 11.61 -10.97 25.21
CA ALA A 207 12.30 -9.74 24.84
C ALA A 207 11.65 -8.55 25.56
N SER A 208 12.19 -7.34 25.38
CA SER A 208 11.65 -6.14 26.03
C SER A 208 10.16 -5.96 25.74
N ALA A 209 9.38 -5.68 26.77
CA ALA A 209 7.95 -5.37 26.67
C ALA A 209 7.66 -4.01 25.98
N ASP A 210 8.69 -3.20 25.75
CA ASP A 210 8.58 -1.91 25.05
C ASP A 210 8.56 -2.07 23.53
N VAL A 211 9.08 -3.18 22.98
CA VAL A 211 9.18 -3.44 21.55
C VAL A 211 7.87 -3.19 20.79
N PRO A 212 6.69 -3.62 21.27
CA PRO A 212 5.44 -3.38 20.55
C PRO A 212 5.11 -1.89 20.37
N ARG A 213 5.40 -1.09 21.38
CA ARG A 213 5.21 0.38 21.35
C ARG A 213 6.20 1.03 20.40
N ASP A 214 7.46 0.65 20.49
CA ASP A 214 8.54 1.25 19.71
C ASP A 214 8.39 0.87 18.23
N ALA A 215 7.98 -0.36 17.93
CA ALA A 215 7.63 -0.82 16.58
C ALA A 215 6.46 -0.03 15.97
N LYS A 216 5.42 0.24 16.77
CA LYS A 216 4.31 1.10 16.31
C LYS A 216 4.79 2.50 15.97
N SER A 217 5.57 3.12 16.87
CA SER A 217 6.12 4.46 16.65
C SER A 217 6.99 4.54 15.39
N ALA A 218 7.82 3.53 15.14
CA ALA A 218 8.64 3.45 13.94
C ALA A 218 7.81 3.39 12.65
N LEU A 219 6.73 2.59 12.62
CA LEU A 219 5.82 2.54 11.46
C LEU A 219 5.03 3.83 11.29
N GLU A 220 4.63 4.50 12.37
CA GLU A 220 3.97 5.82 12.30
C GLU A 220 4.87 6.86 11.64
N LYS A 221 6.17 6.86 11.92
CA LYS A 221 7.14 7.72 11.22
C LYS A 221 7.31 7.36 9.74
N ALA A 222 7.23 6.09 9.37
CA ALA A 222 7.22 5.71 7.97
C ALA A 222 5.97 6.20 7.22
N ASP A 223 4.82 6.27 7.91
CA ASP A 223 3.61 6.88 7.36
C ASP A 223 3.73 8.42 7.27
N GLU A 224 4.41 9.07 8.22
CA GLU A 224 4.79 10.50 8.14
C GLU A 224 5.67 10.76 6.92
N LEU A 225 6.71 9.96 6.68
CA LEU A 225 7.55 10.08 5.49
C LEU A 225 6.75 10.01 4.19
N LYS A 226 5.76 9.11 4.08
CA LYS A 226 4.89 9.03 2.90
C LYS A 226 4.10 10.32 2.69
N GLU A 227 3.59 10.89 3.76
CA GLU A 227 2.83 12.14 3.70
C GLU A 227 3.73 13.32 3.32
N ASP A 228 4.93 13.42 3.90
CA ASP A 228 5.89 14.48 3.58
C ASP A 228 6.34 14.40 2.11
N ILE A 229 6.56 13.19 1.58
CA ILE A 229 6.85 12.98 0.16
C ILE A 229 5.68 13.48 -0.70
N ARG A 230 4.44 13.13 -0.35
CA ARG A 230 3.24 13.57 -1.07
C ARG A 230 3.11 15.09 -1.09
N LEU A 231 3.38 15.75 0.04
CA LEU A 231 3.35 17.21 0.16
C LEU A 231 4.46 17.85 -0.70
N ALA A 232 5.67 17.28 -0.67
CA ALA A 232 6.78 17.75 -1.49
C ALA A 232 6.48 17.58 -3.00
N GLU A 233 5.88 16.48 -3.42
CA GLU A 233 5.44 16.25 -4.80
C GLU A 233 4.45 17.31 -5.28
N ASN A 234 3.46 17.62 -4.46
CA ASN A 234 2.47 18.65 -4.77
C ASN A 234 3.14 20.03 -4.93
N SER A 235 3.98 20.42 -3.95
CA SER A 235 4.69 21.70 -3.98
C SER A 235 5.60 21.83 -5.22
N ILE A 236 6.33 20.77 -5.56
CA ILE A 236 7.18 20.72 -6.76
C ILE A 236 6.35 20.81 -8.04
N SER A 237 5.20 20.14 -8.09
CA SER A 237 4.30 20.17 -9.25
C SER A 237 3.74 21.59 -9.48
N GLU A 238 3.33 22.28 -8.42
CA GLU A 238 2.85 23.64 -8.48
C GLU A 238 3.95 24.63 -8.90
N ALA A 239 5.15 24.51 -8.33
CA ALA A 239 6.30 25.35 -8.69
C ALA A 239 6.69 25.16 -10.16
N LYS A 240 6.69 23.91 -10.65
CA LYS A 240 6.93 23.59 -12.05
C LYS A 240 5.90 24.24 -12.98
N ALA A 241 4.62 24.18 -12.61
CA ALA A 241 3.54 24.82 -13.37
C ALA A 241 3.71 26.36 -13.45
N LYS A 242 4.32 26.97 -12.43
CA LYS A 242 4.69 28.38 -12.38
C LYS A 242 6.02 28.71 -13.09
N GLY A 243 6.66 27.74 -13.75
CA GLY A 243 7.93 27.90 -14.47
C GLY A 243 9.16 28.08 -13.58
N LYS A 244 9.11 27.65 -12.32
CA LYS A 244 10.23 27.73 -11.38
C LYS A 244 11.25 26.62 -11.62
N ASP A 245 12.52 26.88 -11.25
CA ASP A 245 13.53 25.81 -11.20
C ASP A 245 13.28 24.91 -9.99
N ILE A 246 13.00 23.65 -10.29
CA ILE A 246 12.69 22.61 -9.30
C ILE A 246 13.85 21.59 -9.15
N THR A 247 14.96 21.76 -9.84
CA THR A 247 16.03 20.75 -9.97
C THR A 247 16.57 20.32 -8.61
N SER A 248 16.87 21.29 -7.75
CA SER A 248 17.43 21.02 -6.42
C SER A 248 16.41 20.37 -5.47
N ALA A 249 15.14 20.81 -5.53
CA ALA A 249 14.06 20.23 -4.75
C ALA A 249 13.77 18.78 -5.18
N ARG A 250 13.81 18.52 -6.49
CA ARG A 250 13.61 17.16 -7.03
C ARG A 250 14.67 16.19 -6.54
N ASN A 251 15.95 16.60 -6.50
CA ASN A 251 17.02 15.74 -5.99
C ASN A 251 16.81 15.33 -4.52
N ASP A 252 16.30 16.25 -3.69
CA ASP A 252 15.97 15.90 -2.30
C ASP A 252 14.71 14.99 -2.20
N LEU A 253 13.70 15.25 -3.04
CA LEU A 253 12.53 14.39 -3.13
C LEU A 253 12.91 12.95 -3.57
N ASP A 254 13.80 12.81 -4.56
CA ASP A 254 14.26 11.52 -5.04
C ASP A 254 15.00 10.73 -3.94
N LYS A 255 15.77 11.41 -3.08
CA LYS A 255 16.38 10.80 -1.88
C LYS A 255 15.32 10.33 -0.89
N ALA A 256 14.31 11.13 -0.60
CA ALA A 256 13.22 10.74 0.29
C ALA A 256 12.48 9.50 -0.24
N LYS A 257 12.22 9.46 -1.55
CA LYS A 257 11.61 8.31 -2.23
C LYS A 257 12.49 7.06 -2.18
N SER A 258 13.81 7.21 -2.32
CA SER A 258 14.74 6.08 -2.18
C SER A 258 14.59 5.44 -0.81
N VAL A 259 14.60 6.24 0.26
CA VAL A 259 14.38 5.73 1.61
C VAL A 259 13.02 5.03 1.74
N LEU A 260 11.95 5.63 1.21
CA LEU A 260 10.61 5.02 1.27
C LEU A 260 10.57 3.66 0.56
N ASN A 261 11.27 3.52 -0.57
CA ASN A 261 11.36 2.26 -1.31
C ASN A 261 12.13 1.17 -0.55
N GLU A 262 13.03 1.55 0.36
CA GLU A 262 13.79 0.64 1.20
C GLU A 262 13.06 0.23 2.48
N VAL A 263 11.96 0.93 2.85
CA VAL A 263 11.18 0.66 4.07
C VAL A 263 10.80 -0.82 4.22
N PRO A 264 10.30 -1.53 3.20
CA PRO A 264 9.92 -2.93 3.36
C PRO A 264 11.10 -3.80 3.80
N SER A 265 12.27 -3.67 3.16
CA SER A 265 13.45 -4.47 3.51
C SER A 265 14.05 -4.07 4.85
N LEU A 266 14.18 -2.78 5.12
CA LEU A 266 14.68 -2.27 6.41
C LEU A 266 13.81 -2.76 7.59
N TRP A 267 12.50 -2.77 7.42
CA TRP A 267 11.58 -3.28 8.45
C TRP A 267 11.86 -4.73 8.82
N HIS A 268 12.26 -5.56 7.86
CA HIS A 268 12.54 -6.98 8.09
C HIS A 268 13.87 -7.25 8.80
N SER A 269 14.68 -6.22 9.04
CA SER A 269 15.85 -6.32 9.92
C SER A 269 15.47 -6.38 11.40
N PHE A 270 14.28 -5.89 11.76
CA PHE A 270 13.82 -5.68 13.14
C PHE A 270 14.77 -4.84 13.99
N ASP A 271 15.70 -4.11 13.38
CA ASP A 271 16.51 -3.09 14.02
C ASP A 271 15.77 -1.75 14.00
N LEU A 272 14.94 -1.52 15.03
CA LEU A 272 14.10 -0.32 15.12
C LEU A 272 14.93 0.96 15.17
N LYS A 273 16.17 0.91 15.68
CA LYS A 273 17.05 2.08 15.77
C LYS A 273 17.58 2.47 14.40
N ASP A 274 18.06 1.49 13.62
CA ASP A 274 18.52 1.76 12.26
C ASP A 274 17.34 2.19 11.38
N PHE A 275 16.21 1.50 11.47
CA PHE A 275 14.98 1.86 10.79
C PHE A 275 14.59 3.32 11.04
N ASP A 276 14.54 3.74 12.31
CA ASP A 276 14.20 5.10 12.72
C ASP A 276 15.17 6.14 12.14
N ASN A 277 16.48 5.84 12.15
CA ASN A 277 17.50 6.71 11.58
C ASN A 277 17.32 6.88 10.05
N GLN A 278 17.06 5.81 9.32
CA GLN A 278 16.85 5.86 7.86
C GLN A 278 15.59 6.63 7.52
N ILE A 279 14.49 6.38 8.24
CA ILE A 279 13.24 7.14 8.04
C ILE A 279 13.47 8.63 8.30
N GLN A 280 14.21 9.00 9.34
CA GLN A 280 14.50 10.41 9.62
C GLN A 280 15.28 11.08 8.49
N ILE A 281 16.24 10.39 7.87
CA ILE A 281 16.95 10.89 6.67
C ILE A 281 15.96 11.16 5.52
N GLY A 282 14.98 10.29 5.34
CA GLY A 282 13.91 10.47 4.36
C GLY A 282 13.05 11.69 4.64
N ILE A 283 12.55 11.83 5.86
CA ILE A 283 11.75 12.98 6.33
C ILE A 283 12.52 14.29 6.14
N ASP A 284 13.77 14.35 6.60
CA ASP A 284 14.62 15.54 6.44
C ASP A 284 14.81 15.90 4.95
N SER A 285 14.91 14.89 4.08
CA SER A 285 15.05 15.11 2.63
C SER A 285 13.75 15.63 2.01
N ALA A 286 12.59 15.10 2.38
CA ALA A 286 11.29 15.60 1.93
C ALA A 286 11.05 17.05 2.39
N ASN A 287 11.39 17.36 3.64
CA ASN A 287 11.28 18.71 4.21
C ASN A 287 12.23 19.69 3.52
N ARG A 288 13.46 19.29 3.19
CA ARG A 288 14.36 20.14 2.39
C ARG A 288 13.82 20.40 0.98
N ALA A 289 13.19 19.40 0.36
CA ALA A 289 12.56 19.58 -0.95
C ALA A 289 11.47 20.66 -0.90
N GLN A 290 10.60 20.64 0.12
CA GLN A 290 9.57 21.63 0.34
C GLN A 290 10.17 23.04 0.64
N GLY A 291 11.19 23.10 1.52
CA GLY A 291 11.87 24.33 1.89
C GLY A 291 12.46 25.06 0.68
N LYS A 292 13.14 24.34 -0.21
CA LYS A 292 13.71 24.91 -1.45
C LYS A 292 12.66 25.51 -2.39
N ILE A 293 11.46 24.92 -2.45
CA ILE A 293 10.36 25.48 -3.24
C ILE A 293 9.87 26.80 -2.58
N SER A 294 9.71 26.82 -1.26
CA SER A 294 9.30 28.01 -0.53
C SER A 294 10.30 29.17 -0.69
N GLU A 295 11.60 28.90 -0.64
CA GLU A 295 12.66 29.89 -0.91
C GLU A 295 12.61 30.44 -2.35
N ALA A 296 12.39 29.54 -3.34
CA ALA A 296 12.25 29.92 -4.73
C ALA A 296 11.00 30.77 -5.00
N GLU A 297 9.98 30.69 -4.17
CA GLU A 297 8.79 31.55 -4.23
C GLU A 297 9.04 32.93 -3.65
N GLN A 298 9.88 33.04 -2.62
CA GLN A 298 10.22 34.33 -1.97
C GLN A 298 11.21 35.17 -2.78
N THR A 299 12.06 34.55 -3.59
CA THR A 299 13.11 35.24 -4.40
C THR A 299 12.58 35.83 -5.67
N VAL A 300 11.29 35.80 -5.97
CA VAL A 300 10.72 36.64 -7.05
C VAL A 300 10.80 38.10 -6.60
N PRO A 301 11.63 38.92 -7.23
CA PRO A 301 11.60 40.34 -6.91
C PRO A 301 10.17 40.80 -7.16
N SER A 302 9.52 41.30 -6.12
CA SER A 302 8.34 42.11 -6.29
C SER A 302 8.80 43.27 -7.16
N VAL A 303 8.45 43.28 -8.46
CA VAL A 303 8.73 44.39 -9.35
C VAL A 303 7.90 45.58 -8.80
N PRO A 304 8.50 46.47 -8.02
CA PRO A 304 7.76 47.65 -7.55
C PRO A 304 7.72 48.59 -8.72
N GLY A 305 6.63 48.68 -9.41
CA GLY A 305 6.55 49.83 -10.28
C GLY A 305 5.60 49.83 -11.46
N ILE A 306 5.10 48.69 -11.96
CA ILE A 306 4.18 48.75 -13.11
C ILE A 306 2.82 49.36 -12.70
N GLY A 307 2.38 49.12 -11.48
CA GLY A 307 1.13 49.70 -10.96
C GLY A 307 1.24 51.22 -10.75
N ILE A 308 2.38 51.71 -10.24
CA ILE A 308 2.58 53.14 -9.96
C ILE A 308 2.77 53.93 -11.26
N VAL A 309 3.50 53.40 -12.25
CA VAL A 309 3.69 54.04 -13.55
C VAL A 309 2.38 54.14 -14.34
N LEU A 310 1.53 53.11 -14.30
CA LEU A 310 0.20 53.17 -14.95
C LEU A 310 -0.74 54.17 -14.27
N VAL A 311 -0.76 54.25 -12.94
CA VAL A 311 -1.60 55.20 -12.21
C VAL A 311 -1.10 56.64 -12.45
N MET A 312 0.21 56.91 -12.42
CA MET A 312 0.77 58.22 -12.74
C MET A 312 0.51 58.59 -14.19
N GLY A 313 0.61 57.66 -15.13
CA GLY A 313 0.27 57.87 -16.54
C GLY A 313 -1.19 58.28 -16.76
N ILE A 314 -2.12 57.63 -16.07
CA ILE A 314 -3.56 57.95 -16.14
C ILE A 314 -3.84 59.33 -15.54
N PHE A 315 -3.24 59.70 -14.42
CA PHE A 315 -3.40 61.04 -13.83
C PHE A 315 -2.82 62.15 -14.69
N THR A 316 -1.69 61.92 -15.35
CA THR A 316 -1.10 62.87 -16.29
C THR A 316 -1.97 63.09 -17.54
N ILE A 317 -2.51 62.00 -18.09
CA ILE A 317 -3.43 62.05 -19.23
C ILE A 317 -4.72 62.78 -18.86
N LEU A 318 -5.32 62.49 -17.72
CA LEU A 318 -6.52 63.15 -17.23
C LEU A 318 -6.28 64.67 -16.94
N TYR A 319 -5.10 65.03 -16.41
CA TYR A 319 -4.70 66.39 -16.20
C TYR A 319 -4.54 67.19 -17.53
N LEU A 320 -3.90 66.57 -18.53
CA LEU A 320 -3.75 67.18 -19.87
C LEU A 320 -5.08 67.33 -20.59
N ILE A 321 -6.00 66.36 -20.52
CA ILE A 321 -7.34 66.47 -21.08
C ILE A 321 -8.14 67.58 -20.39
N ARG A 322 -8.00 67.75 -19.08
CA ARG A 322 -8.70 68.86 -18.34
C ARG A 322 -8.15 70.22 -18.65
N LYS A 323 -6.86 70.35 -18.96
CA LYS A 323 -6.21 71.56 -19.37
C LYS A 323 -6.57 71.97 -20.81
N TRP A 324 -6.87 71.04 -21.67
CA TRP A 324 -7.23 71.25 -23.09
C TRP A 324 -8.71 71.66 -23.25
N LYS A 325 -9.54 71.41 -22.25
CA LYS A 325 -10.96 71.83 -22.22
C LYS A 325 -11.22 73.14 -21.52
N ARG A 326 -10.19 73.88 -21.10
CA ARG A 326 -10.24 75.26 -20.62
C ARG A 326 -9.58 76.16 -21.64
#